data_a308d6173368a96ccf449032420f498a
#
_entry.id   a308d6173368a96ccf449032420f498a
#
_cell.length_a   1.000
_cell.length_b   1.000
_cell.length_c   1.000
_cell.angle_alpha   90.00
_cell.angle_beta   90.00
_cell.angle_gamma   90.00
#
_symmetry.space_group_name_H-M   'P 1'
#
loop_
_entity.id
_entity.type
_entity.pdbx_description
1 polymer ?
#
loop_
_entity_poly.entity_id
_entity_poly.type
_entity_poly.pdbx_seq_one_letter_code
_entity_poly.pdbx_strand_id
1 'polypeptide(L)'
;MQFEAMRRIRIPEEERPYFNLYVDEFQNFAAAGSFASILSEARKYHLCLNLTHQYIAQLPEEVQDAVFGNVGTIISFALGAPDARVMAGEFAPYFTEEDIINLDAY
;
A
#
# COMPACT_ATOMS: atom_id res chain seq x y z
N MET A 1 9.36 12.88 -1.29
CA MET A 1 9.12 11.54 -1.86
C MET A 1 9.10 11.56 -3.39
N GLN A 2 8.21 12.32 -4.00
CA GLN A 2 8.16 12.43 -5.47
C GLN A 2 9.46 12.98 -6.09
N PHE A 3 10.12 13.92 -5.44
CA PHE A 3 11.41 14.47 -5.88
C PHE A 3 12.53 13.43 -5.93
N GLU A 4 12.62 12.56 -4.94
CA GLU A 4 13.64 11.50 -4.93
C GLU A 4 13.40 10.48 -6.03
N ALA A 5 12.16 10.12 -6.30
CA ALA A 5 11.82 9.26 -7.42
C ALA A 5 12.21 9.89 -8.76
N MET A 6 11.93 11.19 -8.94
CA MET A 6 12.28 11.92 -10.17
C MET A 6 13.79 12.07 -10.38
N ARG A 7 14.57 12.22 -9.31
CA ARG A 7 16.04 12.28 -9.41
C ARG A 7 16.64 10.99 -9.94
N ARG A 8 15.99 9.85 -9.68
CA ARG A 8 16.44 8.53 -10.14
C ARG A 8 16.27 8.30 -11.64
N ILE A 9 15.48 9.10 -12.33
CA ILE A 9 15.34 9.05 -13.79
C ILE A 9 16.68 9.23 -14.50
N ARG A 10 17.62 9.98 -13.91
CA ARG A 10 18.95 10.24 -14.48
C ARG A 10 19.91 9.06 -14.39
N ILE A 11 19.53 8.01 -13.65
CA ILE A 11 20.33 6.80 -13.48
C ILE A 11 19.67 5.70 -14.33
N PRO A 12 20.41 4.95 -15.15
CA PRO A 12 19.87 3.78 -15.84
C PRO A 12 19.15 2.85 -14.89
N GLU A 13 18.01 2.29 -15.29
CA GLU A 13 17.15 1.51 -14.40
C GLU A 13 17.90 0.37 -13.71
N GLU A 14 18.74 -0.34 -14.45
CA GLU A 14 19.56 -1.45 -13.96
C GLU A 14 20.63 -1.03 -12.95
N GLU A 15 21.00 0.24 -12.93
CA GLU A 15 22.02 0.79 -12.02
C GLU A 15 21.41 1.51 -10.81
N ARG A 16 20.07 1.64 -10.74
CA ARG A 16 19.41 2.31 -9.62
C ARG A 16 19.50 1.47 -8.36
N PRO A 17 20.05 2.00 -7.25
CA PRO A 17 20.01 1.27 -5.99
C PRO A 17 18.57 1.19 -5.46
N TYR A 18 18.27 0.12 -4.73
CA TYR A 18 17.00 0.02 -4.03
C TYR A 18 16.93 1.01 -2.87
N PHE A 19 15.79 1.67 -2.74
CA PHE A 19 15.50 2.56 -1.63
C PHE A 19 14.27 2.05 -0.91
N ASN A 20 14.40 1.75 0.38
CA ASN A 20 13.28 1.31 1.21
C ASN A 20 12.70 2.50 1.96
N LEU A 21 11.43 2.79 1.74
CA LEU A 21 10.70 3.84 2.42
C LEU A 21 9.60 3.21 3.28
N TYR A 22 9.61 3.55 4.55
CA TYR A 22 8.60 3.10 5.52
C TYR A 22 7.71 4.28 5.87
N VAL A 23 6.42 4.15 5.60
CA VAL A 23 5.43 5.20 5.90
C VAL A 23 4.38 4.62 6.83
N ASP A 24 4.41 5.06 8.07
CA ASP A 24 3.40 4.72 9.06
C ASP A 24 2.20 5.67 8.92
N GLU A 25 1.00 5.11 9.05
CA GLU A 25 -0.25 5.85 8.86
C GLU A 25 -0.25 6.67 7.57
N PHE A 26 0.04 5.99 6.46
CA PHE A 26 0.24 6.63 5.16
C PHE A 26 -0.98 7.41 4.66
N GLN A 27 -2.18 7.14 5.18
CA GLN A 27 -3.39 7.87 4.83
C GLN A 27 -3.27 9.38 5.10
N ASN A 28 -2.41 9.79 6.03
CA ASN A 28 -2.15 11.19 6.33
C ASN A 28 -1.36 11.89 5.21
N PHE A 29 -0.69 11.13 4.36
CA PHE A 29 0.13 11.62 3.27
C PHE A 29 -0.45 11.31 1.89
N ALA A 30 -1.56 10.60 1.86
CA ALA A 30 -2.21 10.17 0.62
C ALA A 30 -3.09 11.28 0.04
N ALA A 31 -2.46 12.32 -0.50
CA ALA A 31 -3.14 13.23 -1.41
C ALA A 31 -3.31 12.47 -2.74
N ALA A 32 -4.56 12.22 -3.11
CA ALA A 32 -4.97 11.17 -4.04
C ALA A 32 -4.15 11.03 -5.34
N GLY A 33 -3.96 12.09 -6.10
CA GLY A 33 -3.34 11.97 -7.43
C GLY A 33 -1.86 11.63 -7.42
N SER A 34 -1.06 12.31 -6.60
CA SER A 34 0.40 12.12 -6.58
C SER A 34 0.82 10.81 -5.93
N PHE A 35 0.07 10.35 -4.92
CA PHE A 35 0.38 9.10 -4.24
C PHE A 35 0.12 7.88 -5.12
N ALA A 36 -1.00 7.89 -5.85
CA ALA A 36 -1.32 6.84 -6.82
C ALA A 36 -0.24 6.74 -7.92
N SER A 37 0.24 7.88 -8.42
CA SER A 37 1.35 7.93 -9.39
C SER A 37 2.63 7.32 -8.83
N ILE A 38 2.99 7.65 -7.61
CA ILE A 38 4.19 7.11 -6.96
C ILE A 38 4.08 5.59 -6.82
N LEU A 39 2.94 5.09 -6.37
CA LEU A 39 2.71 3.65 -6.24
C LEU A 39 2.85 2.91 -7.56
N SER A 40 2.25 3.43 -8.63
CA SER A 40 2.29 2.79 -9.93
C SER A 40 3.68 2.80 -10.58
N GLU A 41 4.52 3.76 -10.23
CA GLU A 41 5.86 3.93 -10.80
C GLU A 41 7.00 3.50 -9.87
N ALA A 42 6.72 3.21 -8.60
CA ALA A 42 7.74 2.92 -7.59
C ALA A 42 8.75 1.84 -8.03
N ARG A 43 8.25 0.77 -8.64
CA ARG A 43 9.08 -0.32 -9.12
C ARG A 43 10.13 0.16 -10.15
N LYS A 44 9.75 1.02 -11.04
CA LYS A 44 10.62 1.58 -12.08
C LYS A 44 11.80 2.36 -11.50
N TYR A 45 11.60 2.97 -10.34
CA TYR A 45 12.64 3.73 -9.65
C TYR A 45 13.38 2.93 -8.58
N HIS A 46 13.12 1.62 -8.47
CA HIS A 46 13.61 0.76 -7.39
C HIS A 46 13.25 1.29 -5.99
N LEU A 47 12.07 1.89 -5.89
CA LEU A 47 11.53 2.36 -4.64
C LEU A 47 10.66 1.27 -4.03
N CYS A 48 11.07 0.76 -2.86
CA CYS A 48 10.32 -0.24 -2.11
C CYS A 48 9.53 0.48 -1.02
N LEU A 49 8.21 0.48 -1.15
CA LEU A 49 7.31 1.11 -0.21
C LEU A 49 6.78 0.10 0.81
N ASN A 50 6.93 0.43 2.08
CA ASN A 50 6.36 -0.31 3.20
C ASN A 50 5.34 0.60 3.87
N LEU A 51 4.07 0.33 3.68
CA LEU A 51 2.97 1.18 4.11
C LEU A 51 2.21 0.53 5.24
N THR A 52 1.95 1.27 6.31
CA THR A 52 1.09 0.82 7.39
C THR A 52 -0.06 1.80 7.61
N HIS A 53 -1.20 1.28 8.01
CA HIS A 53 -2.35 2.11 8.37
C HIS A 53 -3.40 1.30 9.13
N GLN A 54 -4.38 1.98 9.72
CA GLN A 54 -5.38 1.36 10.59
C GLN A 54 -6.78 1.30 9.96
N TYR A 55 -7.14 2.20 9.07
CA TYR A 55 -8.51 2.38 8.59
C TYR A 55 -8.58 2.48 7.06
N ILE A 56 -8.43 1.33 6.39
CA ILE A 56 -8.40 1.29 4.91
C ILE A 56 -9.71 1.78 4.28
N ALA A 57 -10.84 1.48 4.89
CA ALA A 57 -12.15 1.85 4.38
C ALA A 57 -12.36 3.38 4.31
N GLN A 58 -11.56 4.16 5.02
CA GLN A 58 -11.60 5.62 5.00
C GLN A 58 -10.78 6.25 3.88
N LEU A 59 -9.94 5.45 3.21
CA LEU A 59 -9.18 5.96 2.07
C LEU A 59 -10.08 6.21 0.87
N PRO A 60 -9.80 7.27 0.07
CA PRO A 60 -10.46 7.43 -1.22
C PRO A 60 -10.32 6.16 -2.07
N GLU A 61 -11.35 5.82 -2.83
CA GLU A 61 -11.37 4.61 -3.66
C GLU A 61 -10.18 4.55 -4.61
N GLU A 62 -9.82 5.67 -5.22
CA GLU A 62 -8.65 5.79 -6.10
C GLU A 62 -7.35 5.37 -5.40
N VAL A 63 -7.19 5.73 -4.13
CA VAL A 63 -6.01 5.37 -3.33
C VAL A 63 -6.05 3.88 -2.98
N GLN A 64 -7.21 3.34 -2.60
CA GLN A 64 -7.37 1.91 -2.35
C GLN A 64 -7.00 1.09 -3.59
N ASP A 65 -7.52 1.46 -4.74
CA ASP A 65 -7.24 0.78 -6.01
C ASP A 65 -5.74 0.84 -6.35
N ALA A 66 -5.12 1.97 -6.16
CA ALA A 66 -3.68 2.13 -6.40
C ALA A 66 -2.85 1.25 -5.45
N VAL A 67 -3.20 1.19 -4.17
CA VAL A 67 -2.52 0.35 -3.20
C VAL A 67 -2.66 -1.13 -3.57
N PHE A 68 -3.87 -1.63 -3.68
CA PHE A 68 -4.12 -3.05 -3.92
C PHE A 68 -3.71 -3.51 -5.32
N GLY A 69 -3.70 -2.60 -6.29
CA GLY A 69 -3.24 -2.90 -7.64
C GLY A 69 -1.71 -2.99 -7.78
N ASN A 70 -0.96 -2.45 -6.83
CA ASN A 70 0.50 -2.35 -6.95
C ASN A 70 1.30 -3.07 -5.85
N VAL A 71 0.70 -3.38 -4.70
CA VAL A 71 1.41 -4.07 -3.62
C VAL A 71 1.56 -5.55 -3.93
N GLY A 72 2.75 -6.09 -3.65
CA GLY A 72 3.05 -7.50 -3.83
C GLY A 72 2.84 -8.34 -2.57
N THR A 73 2.83 -7.71 -1.41
CA THR A 73 2.65 -8.39 -0.12
C THR A 73 1.68 -7.60 0.74
N ILE A 74 0.70 -8.31 1.29
CA ILE A 74 -0.30 -7.72 2.18
C ILE A 74 -0.28 -8.51 3.49
N ILE A 75 -0.16 -7.80 4.61
CA ILE A 75 -0.21 -8.35 5.96
C ILE A 75 -1.35 -7.65 6.70
N SER A 76 -2.26 -8.43 7.24
CA SER A 76 -3.39 -7.90 8.02
C SER A 76 -3.44 -8.53 9.40
N PHE A 77 -3.68 -7.72 10.38
CA PHE A 77 -4.06 -8.14 11.74
C PHE A 77 -5.58 -8.11 11.87
N ALA A 78 -6.09 -8.38 13.07
CA ALA A 78 -7.52 -8.28 13.33
C ALA A 78 -8.05 -6.87 13.02
N LEU A 79 -9.16 -6.78 12.32
CA LEU A 79 -9.76 -5.53 11.87
C LEU A 79 -11.22 -5.43 12.29
N GLY A 80 -11.72 -4.19 12.39
CA GLY A 80 -13.17 -3.95 12.50
C GLY A 80 -13.91 -4.27 11.20
N ALA A 81 -15.23 -4.42 11.28
CA ALA A 81 -16.04 -4.90 10.16
C ALA A 81 -15.88 -4.13 8.83
N PRO A 82 -15.83 -2.77 8.79
CA PRO A 82 -15.66 -2.05 7.53
C PRO A 82 -14.35 -2.38 6.82
N ASP A 83 -13.24 -2.42 7.56
CA ASP A 83 -11.93 -2.70 7.00
C ASP A 83 -11.77 -4.19 6.68
N ALA A 84 -12.32 -5.08 7.51
CA ALA A 84 -12.31 -6.52 7.25
C ALA A 84 -13.05 -6.87 5.95
N ARG A 85 -14.11 -6.14 5.64
CA ARG A 85 -14.85 -6.32 4.37
C ARG A 85 -13.99 -5.99 3.15
N VAL A 86 -13.23 -4.90 3.21
CA VAL A 86 -12.32 -4.52 2.14
C VAL A 86 -11.21 -5.56 2.00
N MET A 87 -10.60 -5.96 3.11
CA MET A 87 -9.51 -6.93 3.11
C MET A 87 -9.95 -8.33 2.70
N ALA A 88 -11.15 -8.74 3.03
CA ALA A 88 -11.71 -10.04 2.59
C ALA A 88 -11.78 -10.14 1.08
N GLY A 89 -12.07 -9.03 0.38
CA GLY A 89 -12.01 -8.97 -1.08
C GLY A 89 -10.63 -9.27 -1.63
N GLU A 90 -9.58 -8.80 -0.97
CA GLU A 90 -8.19 -9.01 -1.37
C GLU A 90 -7.68 -10.41 -1.03
N PHE A 91 -8.15 -11.00 0.06
CA PHE A 91 -7.76 -12.34 0.50
C PHE A 91 -8.66 -13.46 -0.04
N ALA A 92 -9.72 -13.14 -0.78
CA ALA A 92 -10.59 -14.15 -1.35
C ALA A 92 -9.82 -15.10 -2.28
N PRO A 93 -10.19 -16.37 -2.35
CA PRO A 93 -11.22 -17.06 -1.59
C PRO A 93 -10.75 -17.67 -0.26
N TYR A 94 -9.53 -17.38 0.17
CA TYR A 94 -8.86 -18.08 1.29
C TYR A 94 -9.37 -17.65 2.67
N PHE A 95 -9.71 -16.37 2.83
CA PHE A 95 -10.16 -15.81 4.10
C PHE A 95 -11.45 -15.00 3.91
N THR A 96 -12.36 -15.17 4.85
CA THR A 96 -13.62 -14.42 4.90
C THR A 96 -13.50 -13.20 5.80
N GLU A 97 -14.50 -12.31 5.74
CA GLU A 97 -14.62 -11.17 6.65
C GLU A 97 -14.60 -11.62 8.12
N GLU A 98 -15.32 -12.71 8.45
CA GLU A 98 -15.33 -13.27 9.80
C GLU A 98 -13.95 -13.75 10.26
N ASP A 99 -13.20 -14.39 9.37
CA ASP A 99 -11.85 -14.87 9.68
C ASP A 99 -10.95 -13.72 10.09
N ILE A 100 -11.04 -12.59 9.39
CA ILE A 100 -10.20 -11.40 9.65
C ILE A 100 -10.62 -10.73 10.97
N ILE A 101 -11.92 -10.61 11.23
CA ILE A 101 -12.42 -10.01 12.48
C ILE A 101 -12.00 -10.84 13.69
N ASN A 102 -11.96 -12.15 13.55
CA ASN A 102 -11.68 -13.08 14.63
C ASN A 102 -10.20 -13.45 14.79
N LEU A 103 -9.29 -12.79 14.07
CA LEU A 103 -7.87 -12.96 14.32
C LEU A 103 -7.51 -12.55 15.74
N ASP A 104 -6.61 -13.31 16.36
CA ASP A 104 -6.09 -12.97 17.68
C ASP A 104 -5.28 -11.68 17.63
N ALA A 105 -5.27 -10.95 18.74
CA ALA A 105 -4.55 -9.67 18.83
C ALA A 105 -3.01 -9.81 18.77
N TYR A 106 -2.51 -11.04 18.83
CA TYR A 106 -1.07 -11.34 18.83
C TYR A 106 -0.74 -12.48 17.90
#